data_474f148f46e509228d26a8bfe15e6493
#
_entry.id   474f148f46e509228d26a8bfe15e6493
#
_cell.length_a   1.000
_cell.length_b   1.000
_cell.length_c   1.000
_cell.angle_alpha   90.00
_cell.angle_beta   90.00
_cell.angle_gamma   90.00
#
_symmetry.space_group_name_H-M   'P 1'
#
loop_
_entity.id
_entity.type
_entity.pdbx_description
1 polymer ?
#
loop_
_entity_poly.entity_id
_entity_poly.type
_entity_poly.pdbx_seq_one_letter_code
_entity_poly.pdbx_strand_id
1 'polypeptide(L)'
;MAGIGFELRRILDRDSYAATLQAYIYAGLISAGPWVLSILSVLVVGILSLAVVVPETHVVQFLVSITYLMAVSLTVTGGLQLIFTRFVSDRLFDDMDEMLTPNLFGLLLLVGIGAFGSAGTFCWFFFPEQSILYKVLMTTTFTVLCNLWLVVIFLSGMKAYNRILLIMFLGYATMVIASAFLRHYEKEGLLLGFLLGHTLLLYCFVIEIIRQFPVKKWFAFDFLNRELIYICLLYTSPSPRDATLSRMPSSA
;
A
#
# COMPACT_ATOMS: atom_id res chain seq x y z
N MET A 1 -0.80 11.15 13.15
CA MET A 1 -2.28 11.04 13.02
C MET A 1 -3.04 12.35 13.25
N ALA A 2 -2.38 13.47 13.52
CA ALA A 2 -3.03 14.76 13.79
C ALA A 2 -3.68 15.45 12.57
N GLY A 3 -3.35 15.07 11.35
CA GLY A 3 -3.81 15.77 10.13
C GLY A 3 -5.26 15.48 9.74
N ILE A 4 -5.71 14.24 9.83
CA ILE A 4 -7.08 13.82 9.42
C ILE A 4 -8.11 14.44 10.38
N GLY A 5 -7.81 14.50 11.67
CA GLY A 5 -8.71 15.08 12.66
C GLY A 5 -9.05 16.55 12.43
N PHE A 6 -8.12 17.33 11.90
CA PHE A 6 -8.35 18.76 11.60
C PHE A 6 -9.29 18.98 10.41
N GLU A 7 -9.10 18.21 9.33
CA GLU A 7 -9.99 18.28 8.15
C GLU A 7 -11.39 17.76 8.48
N LEU A 8 -11.48 16.66 9.23
CA LEU A 8 -12.77 16.14 9.71
C LEU A 8 -13.51 17.14 10.60
N ARG A 9 -12.80 17.79 11.53
CA ARG A 9 -13.37 18.82 12.41
C ARG A 9 -13.90 19.99 11.62
N ARG A 10 -13.17 20.46 10.59
CA ARG A 10 -13.60 21.55 9.71
C ARG A 10 -14.86 21.22 8.90
N ILE A 11 -15.06 19.94 8.54
CA ILE A 11 -16.28 19.48 7.86
C ILE A 11 -17.44 19.36 8.87
N LEU A 12 -17.14 18.86 10.07
CA LEU A 12 -18.12 18.69 11.16
C LEU A 12 -18.63 20.01 11.74
N ASP A 13 -17.82 21.08 11.71
CA ASP A 13 -18.21 22.44 12.17
C ASP A 13 -19.38 23.05 11.36
N ARG A 14 -19.86 22.37 10.30
CA ARG A 14 -21.02 22.82 9.50
C ARG A 14 -22.39 22.41 10.07
N ASP A 15 -22.45 21.75 11.23
CA ASP A 15 -23.64 21.33 11.97
C ASP A 15 -24.79 20.76 11.09
N SER A 16 -24.48 20.00 10.05
CA SER A 16 -25.43 19.38 9.14
C SER A 16 -25.22 17.86 9.09
N TYR A 17 -26.33 17.09 9.06
CA TYR A 17 -26.27 15.64 8.85
C TYR A 17 -25.49 15.26 7.57
N ALA A 18 -25.64 16.06 6.50
CA ALA A 18 -24.90 15.86 5.26
C ALA A 18 -23.39 16.07 5.44
N ALA A 19 -22.98 17.05 6.24
CA ALA A 19 -21.57 17.29 6.56
C ALA A 19 -20.99 16.16 7.41
N THR A 20 -21.75 15.65 8.37
CA THR A 20 -21.35 14.50 9.18
C THR A 20 -21.15 13.25 8.32
N LEU A 21 -22.11 12.94 7.42
CA LEU A 21 -21.98 11.82 6.49
C LEU A 21 -20.79 11.99 5.55
N GLN A 22 -20.59 13.19 5.02
CA GLN A 22 -19.44 13.52 4.17
C GLN A 22 -18.11 13.32 4.93
N ALA A 23 -18.02 13.72 6.19
CA ALA A 23 -16.85 13.54 7.03
C ALA A 23 -16.53 12.04 7.24
N TYR A 24 -17.54 11.21 7.53
CA TYR A 24 -17.37 9.77 7.69
C TYR A 24 -16.96 9.07 6.38
N ILE A 25 -17.58 9.43 5.25
CA ILE A 25 -17.21 8.89 3.92
C ILE A 25 -15.76 9.28 3.60
N TYR A 26 -15.39 10.54 3.84
CA TYR A 26 -14.04 11.02 3.58
C TYR A 26 -13.00 10.33 4.48
N ALA A 27 -13.28 10.16 5.76
CA ALA A 27 -12.43 9.40 6.68
C ALA A 27 -12.28 7.94 6.26
N GLY A 28 -13.39 7.30 5.87
CA GLY A 28 -13.40 5.93 5.36
C GLY A 28 -12.58 5.77 4.08
N LEU A 29 -12.73 6.69 3.13
CA LEU A 29 -11.96 6.69 1.87
C LEU A 29 -10.46 6.89 2.11
N ILE A 30 -10.06 7.74 3.05
CA ILE A 30 -8.65 7.94 3.37
C ILE A 30 -8.05 6.73 4.10
N SER A 31 -8.79 6.15 5.05
CA SER A 31 -8.28 5.06 5.88
C SER A 31 -8.34 3.69 5.18
N ALA A 32 -9.43 3.39 4.50
CA ALA A 32 -9.67 2.11 3.83
C ALA A 32 -9.64 2.22 2.29
N GLY A 33 -9.45 3.41 1.73
CA GLY A 33 -9.57 3.69 0.30
C GLY A 33 -8.68 2.81 -0.58
N PRO A 34 -7.39 2.62 -0.28
CA PRO A 34 -6.52 1.76 -1.07
C PRO A 34 -7.08 0.34 -1.20
N TRP A 35 -7.60 -0.21 -0.12
CA TRP A 35 -8.18 -1.54 -0.06
C TRP A 35 -9.51 -1.65 -0.78
N VAL A 36 -10.43 -0.73 -0.47
CA VAL A 36 -11.77 -0.73 -1.06
C VAL A 36 -11.71 -0.50 -2.56
N LEU A 37 -10.92 0.48 -3.01
CA LEU A 37 -10.75 0.77 -4.44
C LEU A 37 -10.06 -0.38 -5.18
N SER A 38 -9.08 -1.03 -4.57
CA SER A 38 -8.42 -2.20 -5.15
C SER A 38 -9.41 -3.35 -5.33
N ILE A 39 -10.17 -3.70 -4.29
CA ILE A 39 -11.17 -4.77 -4.33
C ILE A 39 -12.26 -4.47 -5.38
N LEU A 40 -12.80 -3.26 -5.38
CA LEU A 40 -13.80 -2.84 -6.37
C LEU A 40 -13.27 -2.92 -7.80
N SER A 41 -12.03 -2.47 -8.02
CA SER A 41 -11.42 -2.50 -9.35
C SER A 41 -11.17 -3.93 -9.84
N VAL A 42 -10.71 -4.83 -8.97
CA VAL A 42 -10.55 -6.26 -9.29
C VAL A 42 -11.90 -6.90 -9.59
N LEU A 43 -12.94 -6.57 -8.81
CA LEU A 43 -14.31 -7.02 -9.05
C LEU A 43 -14.81 -6.56 -10.43
N VAL A 44 -14.63 -5.30 -10.77
CA VAL A 44 -15.01 -4.73 -12.07
C VAL A 44 -14.28 -5.45 -13.21
N VAL A 45 -12.96 -5.67 -13.08
CA VAL A 45 -12.18 -6.45 -14.07
C VAL A 45 -12.72 -7.85 -14.19
N GLY A 46 -13.05 -8.54 -13.09
CA GLY A 46 -13.65 -9.86 -13.09
C GLY A 46 -14.99 -9.90 -13.87
N ILE A 47 -15.91 -8.97 -13.53
CA ILE A 47 -17.22 -8.90 -14.19
C ILE A 47 -17.10 -8.59 -15.69
N LEU A 48 -16.26 -7.61 -16.06
CA LEU A 48 -16.02 -7.26 -17.46
C LEU A 48 -15.36 -8.40 -18.25
N SER A 49 -14.56 -9.22 -17.61
CA SER A 49 -13.90 -10.36 -18.23
C SER A 49 -14.85 -11.54 -18.45
N LEU A 50 -15.78 -11.79 -17.53
CA LEU A 50 -16.82 -12.82 -17.66
C LEU A 50 -17.83 -12.46 -18.76
N ALA A 51 -18.11 -11.18 -18.96
CA ALA A 51 -19.06 -10.73 -19.99
C ALA A 51 -18.57 -10.91 -21.43
N VAL A 52 -17.28 -11.18 -21.66
CA VAL A 52 -16.66 -11.21 -23.00
C VAL A 52 -15.59 -12.30 -23.11
N VAL A 53 -15.98 -13.47 -23.62
CA VAL A 53 -15.12 -14.49 -24.32
C VAL A 53 -13.80 -14.92 -23.63
N VAL A 54 -13.51 -14.53 -22.40
CA VAL A 54 -12.38 -15.09 -21.64
C VAL A 54 -12.88 -16.37 -20.95
N PRO A 55 -12.23 -17.52 -21.10
CA PRO A 55 -12.64 -18.73 -20.40
C PRO A 55 -12.73 -18.47 -18.90
N GLU A 56 -13.83 -18.91 -18.28
CA GLU A 56 -14.08 -18.70 -16.84
C GLU A 56 -12.90 -19.16 -15.97
N THR A 57 -12.24 -20.25 -16.37
CA THR A 57 -11.06 -20.79 -15.69
C THR A 57 -9.91 -19.79 -15.61
N HIS A 58 -9.67 -18.99 -16.64
CA HIS A 58 -8.60 -17.98 -16.65
C HIS A 58 -8.93 -16.79 -15.78
N VAL A 59 -10.21 -16.37 -15.74
CA VAL A 59 -10.68 -15.29 -14.84
C VAL A 59 -10.57 -15.72 -13.39
N VAL A 60 -11.00 -16.92 -13.06
CA VAL A 60 -10.90 -17.49 -11.71
C VAL A 60 -9.42 -17.59 -11.29
N GLN A 61 -8.55 -18.11 -12.17
CA GLN A 61 -7.12 -18.21 -11.88
C GLN A 61 -6.50 -16.83 -11.64
N PHE A 62 -6.86 -15.82 -12.41
CA PHE A 62 -6.42 -14.43 -12.20
C PHE A 62 -6.88 -13.89 -10.84
N LEU A 63 -8.16 -14.01 -10.50
CA LEU A 63 -8.72 -13.54 -9.23
C LEU A 63 -8.07 -14.21 -8.02
N VAL A 64 -7.89 -15.52 -8.08
CA VAL A 64 -7.22 -16.31 -7.05
C VAL A 64 -5.76 -15.83 -6.89
N SER A 65 -5.05 -15.71 -8.00
CA SER A 65 -3.64 -15.25 -7.98
C SER A 65 -3.48 -13.88 -7.35
N ILE A 66 -4.32 -12.91 -7.73
CA ILE A 66 -4.27 -11.57 -7.15
C ILE A 66 -4.61 -11.58 -5.66
N THR A 67 -5.62 -12.35 -5.26
CA THR A 67 -5.98 -12.46 -3.85
C THR A 67 -4.81 -12.95 -3.01
N TYR A 68 -4.12 -13.99 -3.45
CA TYR A 68 -2.92 -14.48 -2.76
C TYR A 68 -1.77 -13.49 -2.82
N LEU A 69 -1.50 -12.86 -3.95
CA LEU A 69 -0.45 -11.84 -4.08
C LEU A 69 -0.68 -10.68 -3.10
N MET A 70 -1.90 -10.18 -3.01
CA MET A 70 -2.24 -9.10 -2.09
C MET A 70 -2.11 -9.54 -0.63
N ALA A 71 -2.66 -10.70 -0.27
CA ALA A 71 -2.62 -11.19 1.11
C ALA A 71 -1.19 -11.47 1.59
N VAL A 72 -0.39 -12.18 0.77
CA VAL A 72 0.99 -12.53 1.12
C VAL A 72 1.90 -11.30 1.15
N SER A 73 1.79 -10.40 0.15
CA SER A 73 2.60 -9.17 0.11
C SER A 73 2.36 -8.29 1.34
N LEU A 74 1.11 -8.16 1.78
CA LEU A 74 0.78 -7.41 2.99
C LEU A 74 1.33 -8.08 4.25
N THR A 75 1.16 -9.38 4.38
CA THR A 75 1.61 -10.13 5.55
C THR A 75 3.14 -10.06 5.70
N VAL A 76 3.87 -10.25 4.60
CA VAL A 76 5.34 -10.22 4.60
C VAL A 76 5.88 -8.83 4.90
N THR A 77 5.23 -7.79 4.40
CA THR A 77 5.68 -6.40 4.64
C THR A 77 5.20 -5.83 5.97
N GLY A 78 4.22 -6.45 6.64
CA GLY A 78 3.58 -5.90 7.85
C GLY A 78 4.54 -5.52 8.97
N GLY A 79 5.53 -6.36 9.27
CA GLY A 79 6.56 -6.05 10.28
C GLY A 79 7.43 -4.85 9.90
N LEU A 80 7.85 -4.76 8.63
CA LEU A 80 8.63 -3.63 8.12
C LEU A 80 7.81 -2.33 8.11
N GLN A 81 6.51 -2.43 7.84
CA GLN A 81 5.59 -1.31 7.90
C GLN A 81 5.56 -0.68 9.30
N LEU A 82 5.49 -1.49 10.35
CA LEU A 82 5.50 -1.02 11.75
C LEU A 82 6.81 -0.32 12.10
N ILE A 83 7.95 -0.94 11.77
CA ILE A 83 9.28 -0.37 12.03
C ILE A 83 9.43 0.96 11.31
N PHE A 84 9.07 1.00 10.04
CA PHE A 84 9.23 2.21 9.23
C PHE A 84 8.28 3.33 9.63
N THR A 85 7.05 3.01 10.02
CA THR A 85 6.10 4.00 10.55
C THR A 85 6.64 4.67 11.81
N ARG A 86 7.24 3.89 12.71
CA ARG A 86 7.86 4.41 13.91
C ARG A 86 9.05 5.32 13.57
N PHE A 87 9.93 4.85 12.70
CA PHE A 87 11.08 5.64 12.22
C PHE A 87 10.63 7.00 11.65
N VAL A 88 9.63 7.00 10.76
CA VAL A 88 9.09 8.23 10.16
C VAL A 88 8.53 9.17 11.22
N SER A 89 7.76 8.63 12.18
CA SER A 89 7.18 9.44 13.26
C SER A 89 8.24 10.10 14.14
N ASP A 90 9.30 9.36 14.50
CA ASP A 90 10.39 9.86 15.31
C ASP A 90 11.18 10.95 14.55
N ARG A 91 11.47 10.77 13.25
CA ARG A 91 12.18 11.76 12.43
C ARG A 91 11.36 13.03 12.16
N LEU A 92 10.04 12.89 11.96
CA LEU A 92 9.14 14.04 11.84
C LEU A 92 9.06 14.83 13.16
N PHE A 93 9.13 14.16 14.30
CA PHE A 93 9.12 14.80 15.60
C PHE A 93 10.42 15.57 15.87
N ASP A 94 11.55 15.07 15.41
CA ASP A 94 12.89 15.66 15.54
C ASP A 94 13.19 16.74 14.46
N ASP A 95 12.22 17.10 13.61
CA ASP A 95 12.36 18.01 12.45
C ASP A 95 13.48 17.59 11.47
N MET A 96 13.73 16.27 11.36
CA MET A 96 14.75 15.68 10.48
C MET A 96 14.16 15.15 9.16
N ASP A 97 13.35 15.94 8.48
CA ASP A 97 12.63 15.57 7.25
C ASP A 97 13.55 15.10 6.12
N GLU A 98 14.79 15.59 6.09
CA GLU A 98 15.79 15.25 5.08
C GLU A 98 16.19 13.76 5.08
N MET A 99 16.01 13.07 6.20
CA MET A 99 16.33 11.65 6.34
C MET A 99 15.22 10.72 5.83
N LEU A 100 14.01 11.23 5.62
CA LEU A 100 12.84 10.42 5.30
C LEU A 100 12.94 9.76 3.92
N THR A 101 13.14 10.56 2.87
CA THR A 101 13.17 10.08 1.49
C THR A 101 14.36 9.13 1.20
N PRO A 102 15.61 9.40 1.66
CA PRO A 102 16.71 8.46 1.48
C PRO A 102 16.47 7.10 2.15
N ASN A 103 15.88 7.10 3.35
CA ASN A 103 15.55 5.87 4.06
C ASN A 103 14.39 5.11 3.42
N LEU A 104 13.39 5.82 2.87
CA LEU A 104 12.34 5.19 2.07
C LEU A 104 12.94 4.49 0.84
N PHE A 105 13.81 5.14 0.10
CA PHE A 105 14.47 4.51 -1.07
C PHE A 105 15.33 3.31 -0.69
N GLY A 106 16.06 3.40 0.45
CA GLY A 106 16.79 2.25 0.98
C GLY A 106 15.87 1.07 1.31
N LEU A 107 14.73 1.33 1.93
CA LEU A 107 13.72 0.33 2.25
C LEU A 107 13.09 -0.28 0.99
N LEU A 108 12.69 0.55 0.02
CA LEU A 108 12.11 0.08 -1.26
C LEU A 108 13.10 -0.79 -2.04
N LEU A 109 14.38 -0.43 -2.06
CA LEU A 109 15.42 -1.23 -2.70
C LEU A 109 15.59 -2.59 -2.01
N LEU A 110 15.71 -2.59 -0.68
CA LEU A 110 15.89 -3.82 0.10
C LEU A 110 14.70 -4.76 -0.08
N VAL A 111 13.49 -4.25 0.07
CA VAL A 111 12.25 -5.02 -0.09
C VAL A 111 12.06 -5.44 -1.54
N GLY A 112 12.40 -4.57 -2.50
CA GLY A 112 12.32 -4.89 -3.92
C GLY A 112 13.19 -6.08 -4.30
N ILE A 113 14.45 -6.09 -3.89
CA ILE A 113 15.37 -7.22 -4.14
C ILE A 113 14.91 -8.49 -3.42
N GLY A 114 14.54 -8.38 -2.14
CA GLY A 114 14.09 -9.52 -1.35
C GLY A 114 12.79 -10.14 -1.86
N ALA A 115 11.81 -9.30 -2.21
CA ALA A 115 10.53 -9.75 -2.75
C ALA A 115 10.67 -10.37 -4.15
N PHE A 116 11.47 -9.75 -5.03
CA PHE A 116 11.72 -10.28 -6.36
C PHE A 116 12.42 -11.64 -6.31
N GLY A 117 13.47 -11.76 -5.50
CA GLY A 117 14.21 -13.03 -5.33
C GLY A 117 13.35 -14.13 -4.73
N SER A 118 12.64 -13.86 -3.65
CA SER A 118 11.79 -14.86 -2.98
C SER A 118 10.60 -15.29 -3.84
N ALA A 119 9.87 -14.34 -4.45
CA ALA A 119 8.74 -14.66 -5.31
C ALA A 119 9.19 -15.36 -6.61
N GLY A 120 10.31 -14.94 -7.21
CA GLY A 120 10.88 -15.60 -8.39
C GLY A 120 11.24 -17.06 -8.11
N THR A 121 11.93 -17.30 -7.01
CA THR A 121 12.28 -18.65 -6.55
C THR A 121 11.03 -19.48 -6.30
N PHE A 122 10.04 -18.91 -5.59
CA PHE A 122 8.77 -19.57 -5.31
C PHE A 122 8.03 -19.93 -6.61
N CYS A 123 7.86 -18.99 -7.53
CA CYS A 123 7.18 -19.25 -8.80
C CYS A 123 7.90 -20.29 -9.65
N TRP A 124 9.22 -20.32 -9.61
CA TRP A 124 10.01 -21.29 -10.36
C TRP A 124 9.79 -22.72 -9.89
N PHE A 125 9.77 -22.97 -8.58
CA PHE A 125 9.65 -24.31 -8.02
C PHE A 125 8.20 -24.81 -7.90
N PHE A 126 7.26 -23.92 -7.55
CA PHE A 126 5.88 -24.32 -7.25
C PHE A 126 4.92 -24.23 -8.44
N PHE A 127 5.29 -23.48 -9.48
CA PHE A 127 4.45 -23.37 -10.69
C PHE A 127 5.19 -23.79 -11.98
N PRO A 128 5.72 -25.04 -12.07
CA PRO A 128 6.54 -25.47 -13.21
C PRO A 128 5.76 -25.41 -14.53
N GLU A 129 4.47 -25.72 -14.52
CA GLU A 129 3.62 -25.81 -15.70
C GLU A 129 3.16 -24.45 -16.26
N GLN A 130 3.33 -23.36 -15.51
CA GLN A 130 2.91 -22.04 -15.97
C GLN A 130 3.93 -21.44 -16.96
N SER A 131 3.41 -20.59 -17.89
CA SER A 131 4.26 -19.89 -18.83
C SER A 131 5.32 -19.01 -18.12
N ILE A 132 6.49 -18.83 -18.75
CA ILE A 132 7.54 -17.97 -18.22
C ILE A 132 7.02 -16.54 -18.04
N LEU A 133 6.20 -16.05 -18.99
CA LEU A 133 5.59 -14.74 -18.92
C LEU A 133 4.72 -14.59 -17.66
N TYR A 134 3.87 -15.59 -17.37
CA TYR A 134 3.04 -15.57 -16.17
C TYR A 134 3.87 -15.54 -14.88
N LYS A 135 4.94 -16.32 -14.79
CA LYS A 135 5.85 -16.34 -13.64
C LYS A 135 6.53 -14.99 -13.43
N VAL A 136 7.00 -14.36 -14.51
CA VAL A 136 7.63 -13.03 -14.45
C VAL A 136 6.61 -11.98 -14.02
N LEU A 137 5.40 -12.00 -14.58
CA LEU A 137 4.32 -11.08 -14.19
C LEU A 137 3.94 -11.24 -12.71
N MET A 138 3.79 -12.48 -12.22
CA MET A 138 3.51 -12.77 -10.81
C MET A 138 4.60 -12.23 -9.89
N THR A 139 5.87 -12.51 -10.20
CA THR A 139 7.03 -12.05 -9.43
C THR A 139 7.11 -10.53 -9.39
N THR A 140 6.96 -9.88 -10.54
CA THR A 140 7.01 -8.41 -10.64
C THR A 140 5.83 -7.78 -9.92
N THR A 141 4.62 -8.34 -10.06
CA THR A 141 3.43 -7.85 -9.37
C THR A 141 3.58 -7.96 -7.86
N PHE A 142 4.09 -9.07 -7.35
CA PHE A 142 4.38 -9.23 -5.92
C PHE A 142 5.35 -8.18 -5.41
N THR A 143 6.42 -7.93 -6.16
CA THR A 143 7.44 -6.93 -5.80
C THR A 143 6.86 -5.52 -5.77
N VAL A 144 6.04 -5.16 -6.77
CA VAL A 144 5.36 -3.86 -6.83
C VAL A 144 4.39 -3.70 -5.66
N LEU A 145 3.60 -4.73 -5.33
CA LEU A 145 2.69 -4.71 -4.20
C LEU A 145 3.42 -4.53 -2.87
N CYS A 146 4.50 -5.28 -2.62
CA CYS A 146 5.30 -5.12 -1.40
C CYS A 146 5.80 -3.69 -1.23
N ASN A 147 6.33 -3.08 -2.29
CA ASN A 147 6.78 -1.70 -2.27
C ASN A 147 5.61 -0.70 -2.12
N LEU A 148 4.48 -0.96 -2.77
CA LEU A 148 3.31 -0.10 -2.69
C LEU A 148 2.77 -0.01 -1.26
N TRP A 149 2.70 -1.12 -0.53
CA TRP A 149 2.24 -1.13 0.86
C TRP A 149 3.10 -0.25 1.78
N LEU A 150 4.41 -0.24 1.59
CA LEU A 150 5.33 0.61 2.35
C LEU A 150 5.13 2.09 2.03
N VAL A 151 4.95 2.42 0.75
CA VAL A 151 4.71 3.79 0.30
C VAL A 151 3.35 4.31 0.79
N VAL A 152 2.29 3.50 0.74
CA VAL A 152 0.95 3.88 1.21
C VAL A 152 0.96 4.24 2.70
N ILE A 153 1.69 3.49 3.53
CA ILE A 153 1.81 3.80 4.95
C ILE A 153 2.54 5.12 5.18
N PHE A 154 3.61 5.37 4.45
CA PHE A 154 4.31 6.66 4.50
C PHE A 154 3.37 7.81 4.15
N LEU A 155 2.58 7.67 3.09
CA LEU A 155 1.59 8.66 2.66
C LEU A 155 0.48 8.92 3.67
N SER A 156 0.14 7.94 4.50
CA SER A 156 -0.89 8.11 5.54
C SER A 156 -0.53 9.18 6.58
N GLY A 157 0.76 9.48 6.74
CA GLY A 157 1.27 10.57 7.57
C GLY A 157 1.25 11.95 6.91
N MET A 158 1.03 12.02 5.58
CA MET A 158 1.06 13.26 4.81
C MET A 158 -0.32 13.94 4.78
N LYS A 159 -0.34 15.28 4.72
CA LYS A 159 -1.59 16.08 4.72
C LYS A 159 -2.23 16.26 3.33
N ALA A 160 -1.68 15.64 2.28
CA ALA A 160 -2.08 15.85 0.88
C ALA A 160 -3.21 14.91 0.40
N TYR A 161 -4.25 14.69 1.21
CA TYR A 161 -5.28 13.68 1.01
C TYR A 161 -5.96 13.72 -0.36
N ASN A 162 -6.33 14.90 -0.85
CA ASN A 162 -7.02 15.03 -2.15
C ASN A 162 -6.15 14.56 -3.32
N ARG A 163 -4.84 14.83 -3.27
CA ARG A 163 -3.90 14.37 -4.31
C ARG A 163 -3.71 12.86 -4.25
N ILE A 164 -3.61 12.31 -3.06
CA ILE A 164 -3.53 10.86 -2.84
C ILE A 164 -4.76 10.16 -3.40
N LEU A 165 -5.97 10.65 -3.09
CA LEU A 165 -7.22 10.11 -3.63
C LEU A 165 -7.30 10.21 -5.15
N LEU A 166 -6.85 11.32 -5.74
CA LEU A 166 -6.80 11.49 -7.19
C LEU A 166 -5.86 10.47 -7.85
N ILE A 167 -4.66 10.31 -7.29
CA ILE A 167 -3.67 9.33 -7.78
C ILE A 167 -4.24 7.91 -7.70
N MET A 168 -4.90 7.57 -6.59
CA MET A 168 -5.55 6.27 -6.42
C MET A 168 -6.62 6.03 -7.48
N PHE A 169 -7.50 7.00 -7.69
CA PHE A 169 -8.54 6.90 -8.72
C PHE A 169 -7.94 6.69 -10.11
N LEU A 170 -6.92 7.47 -10.48
CA LEU A 170 -6.24 7.35 -11.76
C LEU A 170 -5.54 5.99 -11.93
N GLY A 171 -4.86 5.51 -10.90
CA GLY A 171 -4.16 4.21 -10.95
C GLY A 171 -5.12 3.04 -11.09
N TYR A 172 -6.21 3.03 -10.32
CA TYR A 172 -7.22 1.96 -10.43
C TYR A 172 -8.04 2.06 -11.72
N ALA A 173 -8.34 3.27 -12.21
CA ALA A 173 -8.93 3.43 -13.53
C ALA A 173 -8.02 2.89 -14.63
N THR A 174 -6.73 3.19 -14.56
CA THR A 174 -5.72 2.64 -15.50
C THR A 174 -5.67 1.13 -15.43
N MET A 175 -5.74 0.53 -14.23
CA MET A 175 -5.78 -0.92 -14.05
C MET A 175 -6.98 -1.53 -14.79
N VAL A 176 -8.18 -1.00 -14.58
CA VAL A 176 -9.41 -1.49 -15.21
C VAL A 176 -9.34 -1.35 -16.73
N ILE A 177 -8.94 -0.19 -17.22
CA ILE A 177 -8.82 0.09 -18.66
C ILE A 177 -7.78 -0.82 -19.29
N ALA A 178 -6.58 -0.91 -18.72
CA ALA A 178 -5.51 -1.75 -19.25
C ALA A 178 -5.90 -3.24 -19.27
N SER A 179 -6.50 -3.74 -18.18
CA SER A 179 -6.99 -5.12 -18.13
C SER A 179 -8.08 -5.39 -19.18
N ALA A 180 -8.99 -4.42 -19.41
CA ALA A 180 -10.02 -4.53 -20.42
C ALA A 180 -9.46 -4.58 -21.86
N PHE A 181 -8.40 -3.78 -22.14
CA PHE A 181 -7.73 -3.81 -23.44
C PHE A 181 -6.90 -5.08 -23.65
N LEU A 182 -6.20 -5.54 -22.60
CA LEU A 182 -5.27 -6.67 -22.67
C LEU A 182 -5.94 -8.03 -22.45
N ARG A 183 -7.26 -8.08 -22.21
CA ARG A 183 -8.02 -9.33 -21.97
C ARG A 183 -7.85 -10.38 -23.06
N HIS A 184 -7.52 -10.00 -24.30
CA HIS A 184 -7.26 -10.92 -25.40
C HIS A 184 -6.05 -11.83 -25.17
N TYR A 185 -5.16 -11.45 -24.25
CA TYR A 185 -4.03 -12.26 -23.80
C TYR A 185 -4.37 -13.10 -22.58
N GLU A 186 -5.66 -13.38 -22.37
CA GLU A 186 -6.19 -14.23 -21.30
C GLU A 186 -5.70 -13.79 -19.90
N LYS A 187 -5.28 -14.75 -19.06
CA LYS A 187 -4.82 -14.47 -17.68
C LYS A 187 -3.57 -13.60 -17.60
N GLU A 188 -2.64 -13.73 -18.55
CA GLU A 188 -1.45 -12.91 -18.62
C GLU A 188 -1.80 -11.45 -18.93
N GLY A 189 -2.74 -11.22 -19.82
CA GLY A 189 -3.20 -9.85 -20.14
C GLY A 189 -3.91 -9.18 -18.96
N LEU A 190 -4.76 -9.91 -18.24
CA LEU A 190 -5.42 -9.39 -17.04
C LEU A 190 -4.39 -9.06 -15.94
N LEU A 191 -3.41 -9.94 -15.72
CA LEU A 191 -2.35 -9.74 -14.74
C LEU A 191 -1.43 -8.57 -15.13
N LEU A 192 -1.12 -8.41 -16.43
CA LEU A 192 -0.35 -7.27 -16.93
C LEU A 192 -1.11 -5.96 -16.71
N GLY A 193 -2.41 -5.90 -16.98
CA GLY A 193 -3.24 -4.74 -16.70
C GLY A 193 -3.25 -4.37 -15.22
N PHE A 194 -3.35 -5.36 -14.34
CA PHE A 194 -3.24 -5.18 -12.90
C PHE A 194 -1.87 -4.62 -12.49
N LEU A 195 -0.79 -5.18 -13.04
CA LEU A 195 0.57 -4.72 -12.81
C LEU A 195 0.77 -3.27 -13.24
N LEU A 196 0.30 -2.89 -14.43
CA LEU A 196 0.43 -1.53 -14.96
C LEU A 196 -0.24 -0.49 -14.06
N GLY A 197 -1.46 -0.76 -13.59
CA GLY A 197 -2.17 0.13 -12.68
C GLY A 197 -1.44 0.32 -11.35
N HIS A 198 -0.97 -0.76 -10.73
CA HIS A 198 -0.24 -0.69 -9.46
C HIS A 198 1.15 -0.09 -9.60
N THR A 199 1.82 -0.30 -10.73
CA THR A 199 3.10 0.34 -11.04
C THR A 199 2.92 1.85 -11.19
N LEU A 200 1.86 2.30 -11.89
CA LEU A 200 1.53 3.72 -11.99
C LEU A 200 1.25 4.33 -10.62
N LEU A 201 0.47 3.64 -9.77
CA LEU A 201 0.23 4.07 -8.38
C LEU A 201 1.54 4.25 -7.61
N LEU A 202 2.41 3.25 -7.65
CA LEU A 202 3.70 3.28 -6.94
C LEU A 202 4.54 4.49 -7.38
N TYR A 203 4.69 4.70 -8.70
CA TYR A 203 5.46 5.83 -9.22
C TYR A 203 4.85 7.18 -8.87
N CYS A 204 3.55 7.35 -9.03
CA CYS A 204 2.87 8.61 -8.68
C CYS A 204 2.98 8.92 -7.18
N PHE A 205 2.86 7.93 -6.33
CA PHE A 205 3.03 8.10 -4.90
C PHE A 205 4.46 8.45 -4.50
N VAL A 206 5.46 7.80 -5.11
CA VAL A 206 6.87 8.15 -4.89
C VAL A 206 7.16 9.58 -5.36
N ILE A 207 6.64 10.00 -6.51
CA ILE A 207 6.78 11.39 -6.99
C ILE A 207 6.16 12.38 -5.98
N GLU A 208 4.99 12.07 -5.42
CA GLU A 208 4.33 12.95 -4.45
C GLU A 208 5.17 13.07 -3.16
N ILE A 209 5.80 11.98 -2.71
CA ILE A 209 6.71 12.00 -1.56
C ILE A 209 7.95 12.87 -1.84
N ILE A 210 8.57 12.70 -3.02
CA ILE A 210 9.75 13.50 -3.41
C ILE A 210 9.43 15.00 -3.49
N ARG A 211 8.21 15.34 -3.93
CA ARG A 211 7.75 16.74 -3.98
C ARG A 211 7.63 17.36 -2.60
N GLN A 212 7.25 16.59 -1.61
CA GLN A 212 7.08 17.07 -0.23
C GLN A 212 8.38 17.02 0.57
N PHE A 213 9.19 15.98 0.35
CA PHE A 213 10.47 15.75 1.04
C PHE A 213 11.61 15.63 0.01
N PRO A 214 12.27 16.75 -0.34
CA PRO A 214 13.31 16.75 -1.37
C PRO A 214 14.47 15.79 -1.06
N VAL A 215 14.95 15.12 -2.09
CA VAL A 215 16.03 14.14 -1.99
C VAL A 215 17.39 14.85 -1.90
N LYS A 216 18.07 14.75 -0.76
CA LYS A 216 19.45 15.21 -0.61
C LYS A 216 20.47 14.08 -0.79
N LYS A 217 20.09 12.87 -0.42
CA LYS A 217 20.88 11.63 -0.63
C LYS A 217 19.96 10.58 -1.25
N TRP A 218 20.52 9.67 -2.05
CA TRP A 218 19.69 8.67 -2.75
C TRP A 218 19.27 7.50 -1.85
N PHE A 219 20.17 7.00 -0.99
CA PHE A 219 19.90 5.84 -0.15
C PHE A 219 20.45 6.04 1.26
N ALA A 220 19.69 5.62 2.25
CA ALA A 220 20.08 5.49 3.65
C ALA A 220 19.36 4.28 4.27
N PHE A 221 19.92 3.72 5.34
CA PHE A 221 19.41 2.54 6.02
C PHE A 221 19.36 2.73 7.54
N ASP A 222 19.13 3.98 7.99
CA ASP A 222 19.11 4.33 9.42
C ASP A 222 17.93 3.69 10.17
N PHE A 223 16.87 3.29 9.44
CA PHE A 223 15.73 2.55 9.99
C PHE A 223 16.08 1.13 10.46
N LEU A 224 17.23 0.55 10.05
CA LEU A 224 17.71 -0.76 10.49
C LEU A 224 18.47 -0.69 11.83
N ASN A 225 18.18 0.30 12.67
CA ASN A 225 18.79 0.39 14.00
C ASN A 225 18.22 -0.70 14.91
N ARG A 226 19.13 -1.41 15.62
CA ARG A 226 18.76 -2.49 16.55
C ARG A 226 17.78 -2.02 17.62
N GLU A 227 17.98 -0.84 18.18
CA GLU A 227 17.11 -0.28 19.22
C GLU A 227 15.66 -0.09 18.70
N LEU A 228 15.50 0.44 17.49
CA LEU A 228 14.20 0.64 16.88
C LEU A 228 13.48 -0.69 16.62
N ILE A 229 14.22 -1.70 16.14
CA ILE A 229 13.68 -3.04 15.89
C ILE A 229 13.24 -3.68 17.22
N TYR A 230 14.07 -3.60 18.27
CA TYR A 230 13.71 -4.12 19.60
C TYR A 230 12.49 -3.42 20.19
N ILE A 231 12.41 -2.10 20.11
CA ILE A 231 11.26 -1.33 20.60
C ILE A 231 9.99 -1.75 19.85
N CYS A 232 10.02 -1.87 18.53
CA CYS A 232 8.86 -2.30 17.76
C CYS A 232 8.41 -3.72 18.09
N LEU A 233 9.35 -4.66 18.29
CA LEU A 233 9.04 -6.04 18.64
C LEU A 233 8.50 -6.16 20.09
N LEU A 234 9.01 -5.37 21.03
CA LEU A 234 8.55 -5.36 22.42
C LEU A 234 7.22 -4.63 22.60
N TYR A 235 6.95 -3.59 21.80
CA TYR A 235 5.72 -2.79 21.87
C TYR A 235 4.49 -3.49 21.26
N THR A 236 4.68 -4.54 20.49
CA THR A 236 3.57 -5.41 20.04
C THR A 236 3.05 -6.31 21.15
N SER A 237 3.75 -6.37 22.29
CA SER A 237 3.31 -7.06 23.49
C SER A 237 2.62 -6.03 24.43
N PRO A 238 1.29 -6.07 24.64
CA PRO A 238 0.64 -5.15 25.56
C PRO A 238 1.25 -5.33 26.96
N SER A 239 1.98 -4.32 27.40
CA SER A 239 2.55 -4.33 28.75
C SER A 239 1.41 -4.25 29.77
N PRO A 240 1.43 -5.06 30.85
CA PRO A 240 0.47 -4.93 31.95
C PRO A 240 0.43 -3.51 32.56
N ARG A 241 1.51 -2.72 32.37
CA ARG A 241 1.59 -1.32 32.82
C ARG A 241 0.74 -0.37 31.99
N ASP A 242 0.52 -0.61 30.72
CA ASP A 242 -0.31 0.25 29.88
C ASP A 242 -1.81 0.13 30.25
N ALA A 243 -2.24 -1.06 30.69
CA ALA A 243 -3.58 -1.30 31.19
C ALA A 243 -3.86 -0.60 32.55
N THR A 244 -2.82 -0.31 33.33
CA THR A 244 -2.96 0.39 34.62
C THR A 244 -2.91 1.92 34.44
N LEU A 245 -2.14 2.44 33.50
CA LEU A 245 -2.07 3.88 33.20
C LEU A 245 -3.36 4.41 32.56
N SER A 246 -4.07 3.60 31.77
CA SER A 246 -5.36 3.98 31.19
C SER A 246 -6.51 4.03 32.21
N ARG A 247 -6.29 3.55 33.45
CA ARG A 247 -7.28 3.54 34.52
C ARG A 247 -7.05 4.61 35.60
N MET A 248 -6.06 5.49 35.46
CA MET A 248 -5.93 6.61 36.36
C MET A 248 -7.03 7.63 36.07
N PRO A 249 -7.95 7.90 37.05
CA PRO A 249 -8.88 8.99 36.88
C PRO A 249 -8.09 10.28 36.78
N SER A 250 -8.43 11.12 35.79
CA SER A 250 -7.96 12.49 35.73
C SER A 250 -8.43 13.20 36.99
N SER A 251 -7.60 13.19 38.02
CA SER A 251 -7.86 13.96 39.20
C SER A 251 -7.55 15.43 38.96
N ALA A 252 -8.67 16.20 38.98
CA ALA A 252 -8.79 17.64 39.27
C ALA A 252 -7.88 18.60 38.49
#